data_31f12dc7f53a87aa64325342d817d8a0
#
_entry.id   31f12dc7f53a87aa64325342d817d8a0
#
_cell.length_a   1.000
_cell.length_b   1.000
_cell.length_c   1.000
_cell.angle_alpha   90.00
_cell.angle_beta   90.00
_cell.angle_gamma   90.00
#
_symmetry.space_group_name_H-M   'P 1'
#
loop_
_entity.id
_entity.type
_entity.pdbx_description
1 polymer ?
#
loop_
_entity_poly.entity_id
_entity_poly.type
_entity_poly.pdbx_seq_one_letter_code
_entity_poly.pdbx_strand_id
1 'polypeptide(L)'
;MKKIKVGIVDDNKDFCDVVSEYLKKQDNMELLFVANDGVKATEYLGSGAEIPDVLVLDLIMPHLDGFGVLEALNTIQLQKYPRVIMTSAVGQDSIIQKAMGMGAQYYLVKPVNLGLLMKRINQISESSAKFMNEKQDKNSKLRKSLVLKDSVVNNDLEIDITNLIHEVGIPAHIKGYKYLRDAIALVVNNMDLLGAVTKELYPTIAAMNNTTASRVERAIRHAIE
;
A
#
# COMPACT_ATOMS: atom_id res chain seq x y z
N MET A 1 26.49 -2.27 0.64
CA MET A 1 25.22 -1.79 1.22
C MET A 1 24.50 -2.96 1.87
N LYS A 2 23.81 -2.75 3.01
CA LYS A 2 23.02 -3.80 3.66
C LYS A 2 21.78 -4.07 2.79
N LYS A 3 21.56 -5.34 2.40
CA LYS A 3 20.39 -5.71 1.63
C LYS A 3 19.14 -5.77 2.52
N ILE A 4 17.98 -5.44 1.95
CA ILE A 4 16.67 -5.58 2.58
C ILE A 4 16.30 -7.07 2.57
N LYS A 5 16.11 -7.67 3.72
CA LYS A 5 15.73 -9.07 3.87
C LYS A 5 14.22 -9.22 3.80
N VAL A 6 13.74 -10.03 2.87
CA VAL A 6 12.32 -10.19 2.58
C VAL A 6 11.90 -11.64 2.86
N GLY A 7 10.81 -11.82 3.62
CA GLY A 7 10.09 -13.08 3.73
C GLY A 7 8.83 -13.04 2.88
N ILE A 8 8.45 -14.17 2.29
CA ILE A 8 7.21 -14.34 1.53
C ILE A 8 6.37 -15.42 2.20
N VAL A 9 5.09 -15.14 2.43
CA VAL A 9 4.12 -16.07 3.01
C VAL A 9 2.86 -16.04 2.14
N ASP A 10 2.68 -17.08 1.33
CA ASP A 10 1.58 -17.19 0.38
C ASP A 10 1.41 -18.68 -0.01
N ASP A 11 0.19 -19.19 -0.06
CA ASP A 11 -0.10 -20.57 -0.40
C ASP A 11 0.02 -20.84 -1.92
N ASN A 12 -0.03 -19.78 -2.72
CA ASN A 12 0.17 -19.85 -4.17
C ASN A 12 1.67 -19.92 -4.50
N LYS A 13 2.14 -21.12 -4.84
CA LYS A 13 3.55 -21.36 -5.19
C LYS A 13 4.01 -20.56 -6.40
N ASP A 14 3.17 -20.45 -7.43
CA ASP A 14 3.52 -19.70 -8.65
C ASP A 14 3.77 -18.23 -8.33
N PHE A 15 2.95 -17.64 -7.47
CA PHE A 15 3.15 -16.29 -6.98
C PHE A 15 4.46 -16.15 -6.18
N CYS A 16 4.72 -17.09 -5.26
CA CYS A 16 5.97 -17.12 -4.51
C CYS A 16 7.20 -17.21 -5.43
N ASP A 17 7.17 -18.07 -6.44
CA ASP A 17 8.27 -18.25 -7.39
C ASP A 17 8.52 -16.99 -8.20
N VAL A 18 7.45 -16.38 -8.75
CA VAL A 18 7.54 -15.14 -9.54
C VAL A 18 8.08 -13.99 -8.70
N VAL A 19 7.57 -13.79 -7.46
CA VAL A 19 8.07 -12.75 -6.55
C VAL A 19 9.53 -13.01 -6.17
N SER A 20 9.88 -14.27 -5.89
CA SER A 20 11.25 -14.68 -5.53
C SER A 20 12.24 -14.39 -6.66
N GLU A 21 11.88 -14.72 -7.90
CA GLU A 21 12.72 -14.42 -9.06
C GLU A 21 12.88 -12.91 -9.28
N TYR A 22 11.81 -12.15 -9.06
CA TYR A 22 11.85 -10.71 -9.22
C TYR A 22 12.71 -10.03 -8.13
N LEU A 23 12.64 -10.53 -6.89
CA LEU A 23 13.50 -10.10 -5.78
C LEU A 23 14.98 -10.35 -6.06
N LYS A 24 15.33 -11.53 -6.60
CA LYS A 24 16.72 -11.88 -6.95
C LYS A 24 17.35 -10.93 -7.98
N LYS A 25 16.53 -10.28 -8.81
CA LYS A 25 16.98 -9.27 -9.80
C LYS A 25 17.25 -7.90 -9.17
N GLN A 26 16.89 -7.70 -7.91
CA GLN A 26 17.12 -6.44 -7.20
C GLN A 26 18.45 -6.50 -6.43
N ASP A 27 19.39 -5.62 -6.73
CA ASP A 27 20.73 -5.60 -6.09
C ASP A 27 20.67 -5.33 -4.58
N ASN A 28 19.64 -4.62 -4.14
CA ASN A 28 19.47 -4.17 -2.76
C ASN A 28 18.52 -5.03 -1.91
N MET A 29 18.04 -6.16 -2.45
CA MET A 29 17.10 -7.06 -1.75
C MET A 29 17.65 -8.49 -1.64
N GLU A 30 17.18 -9.23 -0.66
CA GLU A 30 17.53 -10.63 -0.43
C GLU A 30 16.30 -11.39 0.07
N LEU A 31 15.98 -12.49 -0.58
CA LEU A 31 14.94 -13.42 -0.11
C LEU A 31 15.48 -14.23 1.06
N LEU A 32 14.84 -14.11 2.22
CA LEU A 32 15.25 -14.81 3.43
C LEU A 32 14.56 -16.17 3.56
N PHE A 33 13.23 -16.21 3.37
CA PHE A 33 12.45 -17.44 3.42
C PHE A 33 11.14 -17.32 2.62
N VAL A 34 10.58 -18.49 2.32
CA VAL A 34 9.23 -18.64 1.76
C VAL A 34 8.47 -19.64 2.61
N ALA A 35 7.24 -19.31 3.00
CA ALA A 35 6.33 -20.21 3.68
C ALA A 35 4.99 -20.28 2.91
N ASN A 36 4.39 -21.49 2.89
CA ASN A 36 3.18 -21.75 2.10
C ASN A 36 1.90 -21.67 2.96
N ASP A 37 2.03 -21.36 4.24
CA ASP A 37 0.92 -21.12 5.16
C ASP A 37 1.40 -20.33 6.38
N GLY A 38 0.43 -19.79 7.13
CA GLY A 38 0.73 -18.97 8.31
C GLY A 38 1.37 -19.73 9.46
N VAL A 39 1.10 -21.04 9.60
CA VAL A 39 1.70 -21.86 10.67
C VAL A 39 3.20 -21.95 10.46
N LYS A 40 3.66 -22.31 9.26
CA LYS A 40 5.09 -22.37 8.93
C LYS A 40 5.78 -21.02 9.06
N ALA A 41 5.07 -19.94 8.70
CA ALA A 41 5.60 -18.60 8.88
C ALA A 41 5.83 -18.25 10.36
N THR A 42 4.87 -18.55 11.23
CA THR A 42 4.99 -18.31 12.69
C THR A 42 6.02 -19.22 13.34
N GLU A 43 6.13 -20.49 12.92
CA GLU A 43 7.19 -21.38 13.36
C GLU A 43 8.58 -20.86 12.99
N TYR A 44 8.78 -20.41 11.73
CA TYR A 44 10.03 -19.79 11.30
C TYR A 44 10.39 -18.56 12.15
N LEU A 45 9.44 -17.66 12.32
CA LEU A 45 9.64 -16.41 13.06
C LEU A 45 9.91 -16.66 14.56
N GLY A 46 9.32 -17.71 15.14
CA GLY A 46 9.51 -18.11 16.55
C GLY A 46 10.73 -19.00 16.80
N SER A 47 11.40 -19.50 15.76
CA SER A 47 12.51 -20.47 15.87
C SER A 47 13.86 -19.85 16.32
N GLY A 48 13.94 -18.51 16.42
CA GLY A 48 15.22 -17.81 16.64
C GLY A 48 16.04 -17.61 15.36
N ALA A 49 15.48 -17.97 14.20
CA ALA A 49 16.10 -17.67 12.90
C ALA A 49 16.14 -16.16 12.62
N GLU A 50 16.84 -15.77 11.59
CA GLU A 50 16.96 -14.37 11.22
C GLU A 50 15.59 -13.79 10.80
N ILE A 51 15.21 -12.66 11.38
CA ILE A 51 13.92 -12.00 11.10
C ILE A 51 14.05 -11.11 9.86
N PRO A 52 13.12 -11.20 8.90
CA PRO A 52 13.11 -10.35 7.72
C PRO A 52 12.91 -8.87 8.09
N ASP A 53 13.37 -7.97 7.23
CA ASP A 53 13.06 -6.54 7.33
C ASP A 53 11.61 -6.27 6.89
N VAL A 54 11.17 -7.02 5.85
CA VAL A 54 9.82 -6.94 5.28
C VAL A 54 9.24 -8.34 5.11
N LEU A 55 7.98 -8.50 5.47
CA LEU A 55 7.18 -9.71 5.25
C LEU A 55 6.07 -9.41 4.24
N VAL A 56 6.09 -10.06 3.10
CA VAL A 56 4.97 -10.10 2.16
C VAL A 56 4.07 -11.24 2.60
N LEU A 57 2.83 -10.94 2.98
CA LEU A 57 1.93 -11.86 3.68
C LEU A 57 0.58 -11.92 2.96
N ASP A 58 0.23 -13.09 2.45
CA ASP A 58 -1.13 -13.30 1.96
C ASP A 58 -2.14 -13.32 3.10
N LEU A 59 -3.31 -12.78 2.83
CA LEU A 59 -4.42 -12.81 3.79
C LEU A 59 -5.09 -14.18 3.84
N ILE A 60 -5.31 -14.79 2.68
CA ILE A 60 -6.12 -16.01 2.58
C ILE A 60 -5.20 -17.21 2.37
N MET A 61 -4.99 -17.96 3.44
CA MET A 61 -4.14 -19.17 3.42
C MET A 61 -4.79 -20.28 4.25
N PRO A 62 -4.48 -21.55 3.98
CA PRO A 62 -4.95 -22.66 4.80
C PRO A 62 -4.31 -22.64 6.20
N HIS A 63 -4.93 -23.31 7.15
CA HIS A 63 -4.53 -23.53 8.55
C HIS A 63 -4.47 -22.24 9.38
N LEU A 64 -3.63 -21.27 9.04
CA LEU A 64 -3.53 -19.97 9.70
C LEU A 64 -3.51 -18.87 8.63
N ASP A 65 -4.51 -18.00 8.64
CA ASP A 65 -4.63 -16.89 7.71
C ASP A 65 -3.67 -15.73 8.06
N GLY A 66 -3.62 -14.71 7.18
CA GLY A 66 -2.75 -13.56 7.38
C GLY A 66 -3.08 -12.75 8.62
N PHE A 67 -4.34 -12.71 9.06
CA PHE A 67 -4.69 -12.07 10.33
C PHE A 67 -4.14 -12.83 11.53
N GLY A 68 -4.25 -14.16 11.51
CA GLY A 68 -3.66 -15.01 12.56
C GLY A 68 -2.14 -14.85 12.65
N VAL A 69 -1.45 -14.67 11.52
CA VAL A 69 -0.01 -14.35 11.51
C VAL A 69 0.26 -12.99 12.15
N LEU A 70 -0.53 -11.94 11.84
CA LEU A 70 -0.39 -10.62 12.47
C LEU A 70 -0.64 -10.68 13.98
N GLU A 71 -1.62 -11.44 14.44
CA GLU A 71 -1.87 -11.68 15.87
C GLU A 71 -0.70 -12.39 16.54
N ALA A 72 -0.17 -13.43 15.90
CA ALA A 72 0.99 -14.15 16.39
C ALA A 72 2.22 -13.24 16.49
N LEU A 73 2.47 -12.38 15.50
CA LEU A 73 3.56 -11.40 15.54
C LEU A 73 3.45 -10.45 16.74
N ASN A 74 2.25 -10.09 17.17
CA ASN A 74 2.04 -9.23 18.34
C ASN A 74 2.28 -9.97 19.68
N THR A 75 2.27 -11.31 19.68
CA THR A 75 2.45 -12.14 20.88
C THR A 75 3.86 -12.72 21.01
N ILE A 76 4.53 -13.00 19.89
CA ILE A 76 5.89 -13.53 19.86
C ILE A 76 6.87 -12.42 20.27
N GLN A 77 7.73 -12.70 21.25
CA GLN A 77 8.81 -11.78 21.64
C GLN A 77 9.95 -11.86 20.61
N LEU A 78 9.92 -10.97 19.62
CA LEU A 78 10.97 -10.85 18.60
C LEU A 78 11.96 -9.75 18.96
N GLN A 79 13.26 -9.95 18.68
CA GLN A 79 14.27 -8.89 18.79
C GLN A 79 14.00 -7.72 17.83
N LYS A 80 13.34 -8.01 16.71
CA LYS A 80 12.93 -7.06 15.69
C LYS A 80 11.62 -7.53 15.06
N TYR A 81 10.72 -6.61 14.80
CA TYR A 81 9.45 -6.91 14.12
C TYR A 81 9.58 -6.63 12.62
N PRO A 82 9.16 -7.57 11.75
CA PRO A 82 9.12 -7.32 10.32
C PRO A 82 8.07 -6.25 9.99
N ARG A 83 8.32 -5.48 8.95
CA ARG A 83 7.30 -4.64 8.33
C ARG A 83 6.43 -5.50 7.43
N VAL A 84 5.11 -5.41 7.56
CA VAL A 84 4.20 -6.31 6.84
C VAL A 84 3.54 -5.58 5.67
N ILE A 85 3.66 -6.15 4.48
CA ILE A 85 2.84 -5.84 3.30
C ILE A 85 1.86 -6.98 3.13
N MET A 86 0.57 -6.73 3.37
CA MET A 86 -0.44 -7.73 3.08
C MET A 86 -0.79 -7.76 1.61
N THR A 87 -1.04 -8.96 1.10
CA THR A 87 -1.57 -9.20 -0.25
C THR A 87 -2.86 -9.98 -0.16
N SER A 88 -3.84 -9.76 -1.03
CA SER A 88 -5.07 -10.55 -1.05
C SER A 88 -5.89 -10.31 -2.32
N ALA A 89 -6.71 -11.29 -2.71
CA ALA A 89 -7.74 -11.10 -3.71
C ALA A 89 -8.95 -10.29 -3.21
N VAL A 90 -9.05 -10.05 -1.89
CA VAL A 90 -10.14 -9.29 -1.27
C VAL A 90 -9.73 -7.84 -1.11
N GLY A 91 -10.47 -6.92 -1.73
CA GLY A 91 -10.23 -5.47 -1.68
C GLY A 91 -11.29 -4.68 -0.91
N GLN A 92 -12.01 -5.31 0.04
CA GLN A 92 -13.03 -4.62 0.83
C GLN A 92 -12.40 -3.69 1.87
N ASP A 93 -12.87 -2.46 1.97
CA ASP A 93 -12.33 -1.43 2.86
C ASP A 93 -12.27 -1.88 4.33
N SER A 94 -13.29 -2.59 4.82
CA SER A 94 -13.31 -3.12 6.19
C SER A 94 -12.18 -4.11 6.48
N ILE A 95 -11.81 -4.92 5.49
CA ILE A 95 -10.71 -5.88 5.56
C ILE A 95 -9.37 -5.14 5.54
N ILE A 96 -9.24 -4.16 4.64
CA ILE A 96 -8.04 -3.31 4.55
C ILE A 96 -7.82 -2.55 5.87
N GLN A 97 -8.87 -1.90 6.38
CA GLN A 97 -8.79 -1.18 7.67
C GLN A 97 -8.43 -2.10 8.83
N LYS A 98 -9.00 -3.32 8.88
CA LYS A 98 -8.64 -4.32 9.88
C LYS A 98 -7.16 -4.69 9.80
N ALA A 99 -6.64 -4.98 8.61
CA ALA A 99 -5.25 -5.31 8.40
C ALA A 99 -4.30 -4.19 8.86
N MET A 100 -4.59 -2.95 8.46
CA MET A 100 -3.83 -1.77 8.86
C MET A 100 -3.89 -1.53 10.38
N GLY A 101 -5.05 -1.71 10.99
CA GLY A 101 -5.25 -1.61 12.45
C GLY A 101 -4.48 -2.68 13.24
N MET A 102 -4.23 -3.84 12.63
CA MET A 102 -3.45 -4.93 13.22
C MET A 102 -1.94 -4.80 12.98
N GLY A 103 -1.48 -3.76 12.26
CA GLY A 103 -0.06 -3.43 12.11
C GLY A 103 0.52 -3.69 10.73
N ALA A 104 -0.27 -4.04 9.71
CA ALA A 104 0.19 -4.01 8.34
C ALA A 104 0.55 -2.57 7.93
N GLN A 105 1.64 -2.37 7.18
CA GLN A 105 2.07 -1.07 6.67
C GLN A 105 1.52 -0.76 5.29
N TYR A 106 1.25 -1.82 4.50
CA TYR A 106 0.60 -1.73 3.20
C TYR A 106 -0.35 -2.90 2.99
N TYR A 107 -1.34 -2.67 2.15
CA TYR A 107 -2.25 -3.70 1.64
C TYR A 107 -2.30 -3.59 0.12
N LEU A 108 -2.04 -4.69 -0.58
CA LEU A 108 -2.04 -4.77 -2.04
C LEU A 108 -3.09 -5.79 -2.49
N VAL A 109 -4.00 -5.36 -3.36
CA VAL A 109 -5.00 -6.25 -3.94
C VAL A 109 -4.38 -7.04 -5.09
N LYS A 110 -4.58 -8.37 -5.12
CA LYS A 110 -4.17 -9.23 -6.24
C LYS A 110 -5.10 -8.99 -7.46
N PRO A 111 -4.57 -8.95 -8.69
CA PRO A 111 -3.19 -9.28 -9.07
C PRO A 111 -2.18 -8.18 -8.70
N VAL A 112 -1.07 -8.57 -8.06
CA VAL A 112 -0.06 -7.63 -7.55
C VAL A 112 0.90 -7.21 -8.66
N ASN A 113 1.05 -5.92 -8.88
CA ASN A 113 2.11 -5.38 -9.72
C ASN A 113 3.46 -5.52 -9.01
N LEU A 114 4.39 -6.31 -9.59
CA LEU A 114 5.69 -6.60 -8.96
C LEU A 114 6.57 -5.37 -8.80
N GLY A 115 6.55 -4.45 -9.77
CA GLY A 115 7.29 -3.19 -9.68
C GLY A 115 6.79 -2.32 -8.51
N LEU A 116 5.47 -2.27 -8.32
CA LEU A 116 4.86 -1.58 -7.18
C LEU A 116 5.24 -2.28 -5.86
N LEU A 117 5.20 -3.62 -5.79
CA LEU A 117 5.60 -4.37 -4.60
C LEU A 117 7.04 -4.03 -4.21
N MET A 118 8.00 -4.06 -5.16
CA MET A 118 9.40 -3.71 -4.88
C MET A 118 9.54 -2.26 -4.41
N LYS A 119 8.79 -1.32 -5.01
CA LYS A 119 8.76 0.08 -4.57
C LYS A 119 8.28 0.19 -3.12
N ARG A 120 7.21 -0.52 -2.73
CA ARG A 120 6.68 -0.51 -1.36
C ARG A 120 7.67 -1.14 -0.36
N ILE A 121 8.33 -2.25 -0.72
CA ILE A 121 9.39 -2.85 0.11
C ILE A 121 10.50 -1.83 0.39
N ASN A 122 10.98 -1.10 -0.62
CA ASN A 122 11.99 -0.06 -0.45
C ASN A 122 11.50 1.05 0.49
N GLN A 123 10.32 1.60 0.25
CA GLN A 123 9.74 2.70 1.03
C GLN A 123 9.66 2.38 2.53
N ILE A 124 9.10 1.20 2.88
CA ILE A 124 8.92 0.86 4.30
C ILE A 124 10.24 0.51 4.99
N SER A 125 11.22 0.00 4.27
CA SER A 125 12.54 -0.29 4.83
C SER A 125 13.35 0.99 5.13
N GLU A 126 13.27 2.01 4.26
CA GLU A 126 13.97 3.30 4.43
C GLU A 126 13.41 4.14 5.58
N SER A 127 12.10 4.06 5.82
CA SER A 127 11.47 4.76 6.95
C SER A 127 12.09 4.37 8.29
N SER A 128 12.62 3.16 8.42
CA SER A 128 13.32 2.68 9.64
C SER A 128 14.69 3.35 9.85
N ALA A 129 15.41 3.67 8.77
CA ALA A 129 16.73 4.30 8.86
C ALA A 129 16.64 5.77 9.35
N LYS A 130 15.56 6.47 8.99
CA LYS A 130 15.34 7.86 9.45
C LYS A 130 14.92 7.93 10.92
N PHE A 131 14.14 6.98 11.43
CA PHE A 131 13.70 6.96 12.84
C PHE A 131 14.82 6.58 13.84
N MET A 132 15.84 5.84 13.41
CA MET A 132 16.98 5.50 14.32
C MET A 132 17.96 6.67 14.51
N ASN A 133 18.07 7.58 13.54
CA ASN A 133 18.94 8.75 13.65
C ASN A 133 18.32 9.93 14.43
N GLU A 134 17.00 9.93 14.68
CA GLU A 134 16.28 11.04 15.34
C GLU A 134 16.08 10.86 16.85
N LYS A 135 16.63 9.80 17.47
CA LYS A 135 16.49 9.60 18.94
C LYS A 135 17.34 10.55 19.80
N GLN A 136 18.07 11.50 19.22
CA GLN A 136 18.92 12.44 19.99
C GLN A 136 18.39 13.86 20.15
N ASP A 137 17.20 14.20 19.60
CA ASP A 137 16.70 15.57 19.78
C ASP A 137 15.23 15.61 20.21
N LYS A 138 15.01 15.78 21.51
CA LYS A 138 13.68 15.61 22.16
C LYS A 138 12.73 16.82 22.09
N ASN A 139 13.08 17.93 21.41
CA ASN A 139 12.32 19.17 21.55
C ASN A 139 11.73 19.82 20.26
N SER A 140 11.84 19.16 19.09
CA SER A 140 11.26 19.71 17.84
C SER A 140 10.07 18.93 17.28
N LYS A 141 9.50 17.99 18.05
CA LYS A 141 8.67 16.87 17.56
C LYS A 141 7.19 17.14 17.31
N LEU A 142 6.63 18.30 17.66
CA LEU A 142 5.15 18.51 17.47
C LEU A 142 4.76 19.26 16.21
N ARG A 143 5.67 19.93 15.50
CA ARG A 143 5.32 20.70 14.29
C ARG A 143 5.69 20.08 12.95
N LYS A 144 6.67 19.15 12.90
CA LYS A 144 7.11 18.51 11.64
C LYS A 144 6.35 17.25 11.24
N SER A 145 5.68 16.58 12.17
CA SER A 145 4.95 15.33 11.91
C SER A 145 3.64 15.54 11.13
N LEU A 146 3.07 16.75 11.16
CA LEU A 146 1.83 17.07 10.43
C LEU A 146 2.09 17.51 8.98
N VAL A 147 3.24 18.12 8.68
CA VAL A 147 3.53 18.66 7.34
C VAL A 147 4.14 17.63 6.38
N LEU A 148 4.80 16.57 6.91
CA LEU A 148 5.41 15.53 6.07
C LEU A 148 4.45 14.38 5.69
N LYS A 149 3.30 14.26 6.38
CA LYS A 149 2.27 13.26 5.98
C LYS A 149 1.54 13.64 4.70
N ASP A 150 1.27 14.93 4.50
CA ASP A 150 0.42 15.35 3.36
C ASP A 150 1.17 15.37 2.01
N SER A 151 2.48 15.61 1.98
CA SER A 151 3.21 15.75 0.72
C SER A 151 3.69 14.42 0.11
N VAL A 152 3.95 13.40 0.91
CA VAL A 152 4.41 12.08 0.41
C VAL A 152 3.23 11.19 0.04
N VAL A 153 2.14 11.25 0.81
CA VAL A 153 0.91 10.51 0.54
C VAL A 153 0.24 11.00 -0.75
N ASN A 154 0.23 12.32 -0.99
CA ASN A 154 -0.39 12.90 -2.18
C ASN A 154 0.34 12.53 -3.49
N ASN A 155 1.67 12.47 -3.49
CA ASN A 155 2.42 12.15 -4.71
C ASN A 155 2.27 10.68 -5.13
N ASP A 156 2.24 9.76 -4.17
CA ASP A 156 2.02 8.34 -4.45
C ASP A 156 0.58 8.06 -4.87
N LEU A 157 -0.39 8.70 -4.22
CA LEU A 157 -1.81 8.63 -4.58
C LEU A 157 -2.07 9.15 -6.00
N GLU A 158 -1.47 10.28 -6.38
CA GLU A 158 -1.62 10.83 -7.74
C GLU A 158 -1.04 9.89 -8.82
N ILE A 159 0.06 9.22 -8.53
CA ILE A 159 0.67 8.24 -9.44
C ILE A 159 -0.24 7.01 -9.56
N ASP A 160 -0.76 6.50 -8.44
CA ASP A 160 -1.63 5.32 -8.43
C ASP A 160 -2.96 5.60 -9.14
N ILE A 161 -3.56 6.78 -8.93
CA ILE A 161 -4.76 7.23 -9.66
C ILE A 161 -4.48 7.37 -11.16
N THR A 162 -3.33 7.93 -11.54
CA THR A 162 -2.92 8.10 -12.93
C THR A 162 -2.78 6.75 -13.63
N ASN A 163 -2.15 5.78 -12.98
CA ASN A 163 -1.99 4.43 -13.50
C ASN A 163 -3.35 3.72 -13.66
N LEU A 164 -4.22 3.83 -12.66
CA LEU A 164 -5.57 3.25 -12.71
C LEU A 164 -6.39 3.80 -13.90
N ILE A 165 -6.41 5.12 -14.07
CA ILE A 165 -7.16 5.76 -15.15
C ILE A 165 -6.58 5.36 -16.52
N HIS A 166 -5.27 5.16 -16.61
CA HIS A 166 -4.59 4.71 -17.82
C HIS A 166 -4.94 3.24 -18.14
N GLU A 167 -5.00 2.36 -17.12
CA GLU A 167 -5.43 0.97 -17.28
C GLU A 167 -6.88 0.84 -17.78
N VAL A 168 -7.76 1.76 -17.36
CA VAL A 168 -9.15 1.85 -17.85
C VAL A 168 -9.22 2.36 -19.29
N GLY A 169 -8.09 2.85 -19.85
CA GLY A 169 -8.00 3.28 -21.24
C GLY A 169 -8.45 4.71 -21.51
N ILE A 170 -8.56 5.54 -20.47
CA ILE A 170 -8.99 6.94 -20.61
C ILE A 170 -7.81 7.81 -21.09
N PRO A 171 -7.93 8.50 -22.24
CA PRO A 171 -6.83 9.28 -22.81
C PRO A 171 -6.45 10.49 -21.93
N ALA A 172 -5.15 10.66 -21.66
CA ALA A 172 -4.64 11.72 -20.78
C ALA A 172 -4.84 13.16 -21.31
N HIS A 173 -5.07 13.32 -22.62
CA HIS A 173 -5.20 14.64 -23.25
C HIS A 173 -6.59 15.26 -23.18
N ILE A 174 -7.60 14.52 -22.70
CA ILE A 174 -8.97 15.03 -22.57
C ILE A 174 -9.22 15.69 -21.20
N LYS A 175 -10.07 16.73 -21.17
CA LYS A 175 -10.39 17.42 -19.91
C LYS A 175 -11.02 16.52 -18.84
N GLY A 176 -11.78 15.50 -19.27
CA GLY A 176 -12.41 14.53 -18.40
C GLY A 176 -11.41 13.71 -17.60
N TYR A 177 -10.24 13.40 -18.17
CA TYR A 177 -9.15 12.73 -17.46
C TYR A 177 -8.70 13.49 -16.22
N LYS A 178 -8.45 14.81 -16.34
CA LYS A 178 -8.05 15.66 -15.22
C LYS A 178 -9.13 15.69 -14.14
N TYR A 179 -10.39 15.88 -14.53
CA TYR A 179 -11.49 15.96 -13.58
C TYR A 179 -11.76 14.63 -12.88
N LEU A 180 -11.59 13.52 -13.59
CA LEU A 180 -11.70 12.19 -12.99
C LEU A 180 -10.58 11.93 -11.98
N ARG A 181 -9.34 12.32 -12.30
CA ARG A 181 -8.22 12.25 -11.36
C ARG A 181 -8.48 13.06 -10.10
N ASP A 182 -8.92 14.32 -10.27
CA ASP A 182 -9.25 15.20 -9.15
C ASP A 182 -10.41 14.61 -8.32
N ALA A 183 -11.43 14.02 -8.98
CA ALA A 183 -12.55 13.36 -8.32
C ALA A 183 -12.10 12.20 -7.44
N ILE A 184 -11.29 11.28 -7.99
CA ILE A 184 -10.79 10.12 -7.24
C ILE A 184 -9.94 10.57 -6.05
N ALA A 185 -9.05 11.54 -6.25
CA ALA A 185 -8.22 12.08 -5.17
C ALA A 185 -9.06 12.70 -4.02
N LEU A 186 -10.12 13.44 -4.34
CA LEU A 186 -11.04 14.00 -3.35
C LEU A 186 -11.81 12.92 -2.59
N VAL A 187 -12.32 11.92 -3.31
CA VAL A 187 -13.11 10.83 -2.72
C VAL A 187 -12.25 9.94 -1.83
N VAL A 188 -11.01 9.63 -2.21
CA VAL A 188 -10.08 8.84 -1.39
C VAL A 188 -9.79 9.57 -0.06
N ASN A 189 -9.72 10.90 -0.07
CA ASN A 189 -9.52 11.69 1.14
C ASN A 189 -10.80 11.92 1.95
N ASN A 190 -11.98 11.84 1.31
CA ASN A 190 -13.29 12.01 1.95
C ASN A 190 -14.36 11.17 1.23
N MET A 191 -14.62 9.96 1.74
CA MET A 191 -15.57 9.01 1.17
C MET A 191 -17.03 9.51 1.15
N ASP A 192 -17.39 10.45 2.02
CA ASP A 192 -18.76 11.01 2.08
C ASP A 192 -19.16 11.70 0.76
N LEU A 193 -18.16 12.18 -0.01
CA LEU A 193 -18.37 12.80 -1.31
C LEU A 193 -18.99 11.85 -2.37
N LEU A 194 -18.86 10.53 -2.21
CA LEU A 194 -19.54 9.55 -3.06
C LEU A 194 -21.06 9.60 -2.91
N GLY A 195 -21.56 9.90 -1.71
CA GLY A 195 -22.99 10.09 -1.46
C GLY A 195 -23.55 11.42 -1.98
N ALA A 196 -22.70 12.37 -2.36
CA ALA A 196 -23.05 13.74 -2.72
C ALA A 196 -22.40 14.21 -4.04
N VAL A 197 -22.25 13.33 -5.04
CA VAL A 197 -21.49 13.56 -6.28
C VAL A 197 -21.91 14.86 -6.99
N THR A 198 -23.21 15.05 -7.23
CA THR A 198 -23.74 16.23 -7.94
C THR A 198 -23.83 17.45 -7.06
N LYS A 199 -23.99 17.27 -5.73
CA LYS A 199 -24.20 18.38 -4.78
C LYS A 199 -22.88 18.95 -4.25
N GLU A 200 -21.85 18.13 -4.10
CA GLU A 200 -20.59 18.50 -3.46
C GLU A 200 -19.36 18.19 -4.32
N LEU A 201 -19.22 16.97 -4.85
CA LEU A 201 -18.01 16.58 -5.57
C LEU A 201 -17.81 17.38 -6.85
N TYR A 202 -18.80 17.42 -7.76
CA TYR A 202 -18.67 18.17 -9.01
C TYR A 202 -18.52 19.69 -8.80
N PRO A 203 -19.24 20.35 -7.88
CA PRO A 203 -18.98 21.75 -7.53
C PRO A 203 -17.58 22.00 -6.99
N THR A 204 -17.04 21.11 -6.14
CA THR A 204 -15.69 21.24 -5.62
C THR A 204 -14.64 21.17 -6.73
N ILE A 205 -14.75 20.16 -7.63
CA ILE A 205 -13.87 20.04 -8.79
C ILE A 205 -14.00 21.26 -9.72
N ALA A 206 -15.21 21.77 -9.90
CA ALA A 206 -15.46 22.94 -10.71
C ALA A 206 -14.78 24.20 -10.16
N ALA A 207 -14.82 24.40 -8.85
CA ALA A 207 -14.12 25.50 -8.18
C ALA A 207 -12.60 25.39 -8.33
N MET A 208 -12.03 24.17 -8.15
CA MET A 208 -10.58 23.93 -8.32
C MET A 208 -10.10 24.18 -9.76
N ASN A 209 -10.97 24.00 -10.75
CA ASN A 209 -10.62 24.07 -12.18
C ASN A 209 -11.21 25.30 -12.91
N ASN A 210 -11.71 26.30 -12.19
CA ASN A 210 -12.34 27.50 -12.74
C ASN A 210 -13.39 27.20 -13.83
N THR A 211 -14.31 26.26 -13.54
CA THR A 211 -15.35 25.79 -14.47
C THR A 211 -16.69 25.65 -13.75
N THR A 212 -17.66 25.01 -14.38
CA THR A 212 -18.99 24.76 -13.78
C THR A 212 -19.19 23.25 -13.52
N ALA A 213 -19.98 22.91 -12.50
CA ALA A 213 -20.29 21.53 -12.14
C ALA A 213 -20.86 20.72 -13.33
N SER A 214 -21.74 21.33 -14.14
CA SER A 214 -22.31 20.69 -15.33
C SER A 214 -21.26 20.38 -16.42
N ARG A 215 -20.21 21.21 -16.55
CA ARG A 215 -19.10 20.95 -17.47
C ARG A 215 -18.19 19.84 -16.94
N VAL A 216 -17.98 19.76 -15.63
CA VAL A 216 -17.23 18.66 -14.98
C VAL A 216 -17.95 17.35 -15.20
N GLU A 217 -19.25 17.29 -14.89
CA GLU A 217 -20.07 16.09 -15.10
C GLU A 217 -20.02 15.61 -16.56
N ARG A 218 -20.27 16.53 -17.51
CA ARG A 218 -20.26 16.18 -18.94
C ARG A 218 -18.89 15.68 -19.41
N ALA A 219 -17.81 16.29 -18.94
CA ALA A 219 -16.47 15.91 -19.33
C ALA A 219 -16.06 14.54 -18.72
N ILE A 220 -16.45 14.25 -17.49
CA ILE A 220 -16.22 12.93 -16.86
C ILE A 220 -17.02 11.86 -17.60
N ARG A 221 -18.30 12.09 -17.85
CA ARG A 221 -19.16 11.16 -18.59
C ARG A 221 -18.57 10.81 -19.95
N HIS A 222 -18.17 11.82 -20.71
CA HIS A 222 -17.55 11.63 -22.04
C HIS A 222 -16.17 10.92 -21.98
N ALA A 223 -15.50 10.94 -20.85
CA ALA A 223 -14.23 10.25 -20.66
C ALA A 223 -14.40 8.76 -20.37
N ILE A 224 -15.57 8.36 -19.85
CA ILE A 224 -15.87 6.98 -19.42
C ILE A 224 -16.67 6.23 -20.52
N GLU A 225 -17.43 6.92 -21.35
CA GLU A 225 -18.12 6.40 -22.52
C GLU A 225 -17.15 6.10 -23.67
#